data_252235318484833877aa3d0d9b16e9df
#
_entry.id   252235318484833877aa3d0d9b16e9df
#
_cell.length_a   1.000
_cell.length_b   1.000
_cell.length_c   1.000
_cell.angle_alpha   90.00
_cell.angle_beta   90.00
_cell.angle_gamma   90.00
#
_symmetry.space_group_name_H-M   'P 1'
#
loop_
_entity.id
_entity.type
_entity.pdbx_description
1 polymer ?
#
loop_
_entity_poly.entity_id
_entity_poly.type
_entity_poly.pdbx_seq_one_letter_code
_entity_poly.pdbx_strand_id
1 'polypeptide(L)'
;GEFVFEVHYLKSLIVENQWDNIYHEHIYYYSLTALNNIFKQYDMTIIDYEIIPIHSGSIRVTVSNSKQETPQKVLDKMALESITICNLNFLHQYTKDVKEHISDFNKMFYNLGKNVIGYGASGRAGIFCSMTELDVDDIEFIVDESPQRAGRYLSGTKIPIVDFEHLQITNDIMDNIDVIFIFAWN
;
A
#
# COMPACT_ATOMS: atom_id res chain seq x y z
N GLY A 1 5.56 30.98 12.01
CA GLY A 1 6.21 30.20 10.97
C GLY A 1 5.27 29.17 10.39
N GLU A 2 5.68 28.53 9.30
CA GLU A 2 4.93 27.48 8.62
C GLU A 2 5.71 26.17 8.66
N PHE A 3 4.98 25.06 8.71
CA PHE A 3 5.52 23.71 8.65
C PHE A 3 4.83 22.95 7.50
N VAL A 4 5.62 22.42 6.58
CA VAL A 4 5.13 21.64 5.42
C VAL A 4 5.63 20.20 5.55
N PHE A 5 4.73 19.25 5.38
CA PHE A 5 5.06 17.82 5.43
C PHE A 5 4.17 17.00 4.50
N GLU A 6 4.59 15.79 4.24
CA GLU A 6 3.87 14.83 3.41
C GLU A 6 3.64 13.54 4.19
N VAL A 7 2.44 12.98 4.01
CA VAL A 7 2.07 11.67 4.57
C VAL A 7 1.19 10.92 3.58
N HIS A 8 1.17 9.60 3.70
CA HIS A 8 0.26 8.77 2.93
C HIS A 8 -1.20 9.13 3.25
N TYR A 9 -2.02 9.30 2.22
CA TYR A 9 -3.40 9.77 2.39
C TYR A 9 -4.38 8.61 2.44
N LEU A 10 -5.06 8.44 3.57
CA LEU A 10 -6.02 7.35 3.79
C LEU A 10 -7.09 7.26 2.69
N LYS A 11 -7.56 8.39 2.15
CA LYS A 11 -8.57 8.37 1.09
C LYS A 11 -8.03 7.76 -0.20
N SER A 12 -6.79 8.07 -0.58
CA SER A 12 -6.16 7.48 -1.77
C SER A 12 -6.00 5.97 -1.57
N LEU A 13 -5.53 5.53 -0.40
CA LEU A 13 -5.40 4.12 -0.06
C LEU A 13 -6.73 3.36 -0.25
N ILE A 14 -7.83 3.91 0.25
CA ILE A 14 -9.15 3.26 0.18
C ILE A 14 -9.72 3.29 -1.24
N VAL A 15 -9.69 4.46 -1.90
CA VAL A 15 -10.32 4.65 -3.22
C VAL A 15 -9.58 3.86 -4.31
N GLU A 16 -8.26 3.73 -4.19
CA GLU A 16 -7.43 2.99 -5.13
C GLU A 16 -7.20 1.53 -4.70
N ASN A 17 -7.93 1.08 -3.68
CA ASN A 17 -7.91 -0.30 -3.17
C ASN A 17 -6.51 -0.81 -2.82
N GLN A 18 -5.68 0.05 -2.21
CA GLN A 18 -4.29 -0.24 -1.84
C GLN A 18 -4.19 -0.97 -0.50
N TRP A 19 -4.97 -2.04 -0.29
CA TRP A 19 -5.02 -2.77 0.98
C TRP A 19 -3.68 -3.43 1.35
N ASP A 20 -2.84 -3.74 0.38
CA ASP A 20 -1.48 -4.27 0.56
C ASP A 20 -0.51 -3.25 1.20
N ASN A 21 -0.87 -1.97 1.23
CA ASN A 21 -0.17 -0.94 2.00
C ASN A 21 -0.48 -0.98 3.51
N ILE A 22 -1.43 -1.81 3.94
CA ILE A 22 -1.79 -1.92 5.36
C ILE A 22 -0.89 -2.98 6.02
N TYR A 23 0.27 -2.57 6.49
CA TYR A 23 1.25 -3.46 7.12
C TYR A 23 2.00 -2.76 8.27
N HIS A 24 2.80 -3.52 9.03
CA HIS A 24 3.37 -3.13 10.32
C HIS A 24 4.29 -1.90 10.30
N GLU A 25 4.88 -1.54 9.16
CA GLU A 25 5.69 -0.32 9.03
C GLU A 25 4.82 0.95 8.90
N HIS A 26 3.58 0.82 8.42
CA HIS A 26 2.62 1.91 8.31
C HIS A 26 1.72 1.95 9.55
N ILE A 27 2.24 2.50 10.65
CA ILE A 27 1.55 2.51 11.96
C ILE A 27 0.31 3.41 11.95
N TYR A 28 0.30 4.46 11.15
CA TYR A 28 -0.79 5.45 11.07
C TYR A 28 -1.20 5.73 9.64
N TYR A 29 -2.51 5.91 9.45
CA TYR A 29 -3.14 6.29 8.19
C TYR A 29 -3.86 7.60 8.40
N TYR A 30 -3.45 8.65 7.67
CA TYR A 30 -3.90 10.00 7.93
C TYR A 30 -5.00 10.45 6.97
N SER A 31 -6.06 11.05 7.55
CA SER A 31 -6.98 11.94 6.86
C SER A 31 -6.62 13.39 7.20
N LEU A 32 -7.08 14.36 6.40
CA LEU A 32 -6.92 15.77 6.72
C LEU A 32 -7.64 16.13 8.03
N THR A 33 -8.78 15.50 8.30
CA THR A 33 -9.54 15.60 9.54
C THR A 33 -8.73 15.14 10.75
N ALA A 34 -8.07 13.99 10.65
CA ALA A 34 -7.21 13.47 11.73
C ALA A 34 -6.03 14.41 11.99
N LEU A 35 -5.36 14.87 10.92
CA LEU A 35 -4.25 15.83 11.02
C LEU A 35 -4.71 17.15 11.66
N ASN A 36 -5.88 17.69 11.27
CA ASN A 36 -6.42 18.87 11.86
C ASN A 36 -6.67 18.72 13.37
N ASN A 37 -7.16 17.56 13.81
CA ASN A 37 -7.37 17.27 15.22
C ASN A 37 -6.05 17.20 16.01
N ILE A 38 -4.99 16.67 15.39
CA ILE A 38 -3.65 16.63 15.98
C ILE A 38 -3.12 18.05 16.13
N PHE A 39 -3.09 18.86 15.06
CA PHE A 39 -2.49 20.20 15.08
C PHE A 39 -3.25 21.19 15.95
N LYS A 40 -4.57 21.06 16.06
CA LYS A 40 -5.36 21.86 17.00
C LYS A 40 -4.95 21.71 18.46
N GLN A 41 -4.41 20.55 18.86
CA GLN A 41 -3.92 20.34 20.24
C GLN A 41 -2.65 21.17 20.54
N TYR A 42 -1.99 21.68 19.50
CA TYR A 42 -0.78 22.50 19.60
C TYR A 42 -1.02 23.96 19.15
N ASP A 43 -2.29 24.40 19.13
CA ASP A 43 -2.69 25.74 18.67
C ASP A 43 -2.21 26.05 17.24
N MET A 44 -2.12 25.03 16.38
CA MET A 44 -1.71 25.15 14.99
C MET A 44 -2.92 24.98 14.05
N THR A 45 -2.91 25.70 12.93
CA THR A 45 -3.97 25.69 11.92
C THR A 45 -3.46 25.15 10.61
N ILE A 46 -4.17 24.17 10.01
CA ILE A 46 -3.93 23.76 8.62
C ILE A 46 -4.39 24.91 7.71
N ILE A 47 -3.47 25.42 6.89
CA ILE A 47 -3.72 26.57 6.01
C ILE A 47 -3.81 26.18 4.53
N ASP A 48 -3.24 25.05 4.15
CA ASP A 48 -3.35 24.50 2.79
C ASP A 48 -3.09 22.99 2.78
N TYR A 49 -3.53 22.34 1.70
CA TYR A 49 -3.19 20.97 1.37
C TYR A 49 -3.15 20.76 -0.14
N GLU A 50 -2.38 19.77 -0.57
CA GLU A 50 -2.28 19.30 -1.94
C GLU A 50 -2.27 17.76 -1.95
N ILE A 51 -2.99 17.14 -2.88
CA ILE A 51 -2.87 15.70 -3.14
C ILE A 51 -1.82 15.52 -4.22
N ILE A 52 -0.81 14.72 -3.93
CA ILE A 52 0.32 14.48 -4.81
C ILE A 52 0.40 12.99 -5.17
N PRO A 53 0.86 12.65 -6.40
CA PRO A 53 0.86 11.27 -6.89
C PRO A 53 2.02 10.41 -6.34
N ILE A 54 2.77 10.90 -5.36
CA ILE A 54 3.87 10.16 -4.73
C ILE A 54 3.30 9.03 -3.88
N HIS A 55 3.92 7.85 -3.94
CA HIS A 55 3.48 6.65 -3.22
C HIS A 55 1.99 6.32 -3.42
N SER A 56 1.54 6.45 -4.67
CA SER A 56 0.14 6.19 -5.04
C SER A 56 -0.88 7.04 -4.28
N GLY A 57 -0.55 8.29 -3.99
CA GLY A 57 -1.46 9.27 -3.40
C GLY A 57 -1.12 9.66 -1.97
N SER A 58 -0.23 10.63 -1.83
CA SER A 58 0.09 11.32 -0.57
C SER A 58 -0.66 12.63 -0.44
N ILE A 59 -0.77 13.13 0.79
CA ILE A 59 -1.25 14.48 1.07
C ILE A 59 -0.09 15.32 1.61
N ARG A 60 0.21 16.42 0.95
CA ARG A 60 1.11 17.46 1.45
C ARG A 60 0.27 18.47 2.18
N VAL A 61 0.64 18.81 3.40
CA VAL A 61 -0.11 19.72 4.27
C VAL A 61 0.78 20.86 4.74
N THR A 62 0.25 22.06 4.68
CA THR A 62 0.89 23.26 5.25
C THR A 62 0.16 23.67 6.52
N VAL A 63 0.91 23.83 7.60
CA VAL A 63 0.39 24.18 8.93
C VAL A 63 1.07 25.45 9.40
N SER A 64 0.31 26.34 10.05
CA SER A 64 0.81 27.59 10.62
C SER A 64 0.52 27.68 12.12
N ASN A 65 1.47 28.25 12.88
CA ASN A 65 1.26 28.61 14.28
C ASN A 65 0.75 30.06 14.46
N SER A 66 0.47 30.75 13.36
CA SER A 66 -0.17 32.05 13.40
C SER A 66 -1.68 31.92 13.64
N LYS A 67 -2.26 32.75 14.51
CA LYS A 67 -3.71 32.74 14.71
C LYS A 67 -4.40 33.17 13.43
N GLN A 68 -5.12 32.24 12.81
CA GLN A 68 -5.91 32.47 11.61
C GLN A 68 -7.02 31.42 11.49
N GLU A 69 -8.04 31.75 10.71
CA GLU A 69 -9.13 30.83 10.44
C GLU A 69 -8.69 29.71 9.48
N THR A 70 -9.27 28.52 9.66
CA THR A 70 -9.07 27.41 8.72
C THR A 70 -9.71 27.77 7.38
N PRO A 71 -8.97 27.72 6.27
CA PRO A 71 -9.50 28.07 4.94
C PRO A 71 -10.67 27.19 4.52
N GLN A 72 -11.61 27.77 3.76
CA GLN A 72 -12.80 27.04 3.27
C GLN A 72 -12.43 25.76 2.50
N LYS A 73 -11.39 25.79 1.67
CA LYS A 73 -10.85 24.62 0.96
C LYS A 73 -10.57 23.42 1.92
N VAL A 74 -10.01 23.72 3.09
CA VAL A 74 -9.69 22.69 4.10
C VAL A 74 -10.96 22.19 4.78
N LEU A 75 -11.89 23.09 5.11
CA LEU A 75 -13.19 22.76 5.71
C LEU A 75 -14.03 21.86 4.78
N ASP A 76 -14.10 22.21 3.50
CA ASP A 76 -14.84 21.44 2.49
C ASP A 76 -14.26 20.03 2.35
N LYS A 77 -12.92 19.90 2.39
CA LYS A 77 -12.27 18.59 2.33
C LYS A 77 -12.59 17.74 3.56
N MET A 78 -12.54 18.32 4.76
CA MET A 78 -12.90 17.61 5.99
C MET A 78 -14.38 17.22 6.03
N ALA A 79 -15.27 18.07 5.51
CA ALA A 79 -16.68 17.75 5.37
C ALA A 79 -16.89 16.52 4.44
N LEU A 80 -16.17 16.46 3.33
CA LEU A 80 -16.20 15.29 2.43
C LEU A 80 -15.64 14.04 3.13
N GLU A 81 -14.57 14.14 3.90
CA GLU A 81 -14.01 13.01 4.64
C GLU A 81 -14.99 12.47 5.69
N SER A 82 -15.79 13.32 6.33
CA SER A 82 -16.75 12.92 7.37
C SER A 82 -17.83 11.98 6.85
N ILE A 83 -18.23 12.11 5.60
CA ILE A 83 -19.23 11.24 4.96
C ILE A 83 -18.61 10.06 4.19
N THR A 84 -17.28 10.01 4.10
CA THR A 84 -16.52 8.94 3.43
C THR A 84 -15.58 8.24 4.44
N ILE A 85 -14.30 8.46 4.34
CA ILE A 85 -13.24 7.74 5.08
C ILE A 85 -13.29 7.86 6.61
N CYS A 86 -14.03 8.84 7.14
CA CYS A 86 -14.31 8.95 8.58
C CYS A 86 -15.68 8.36 8.96
N ASN A 87 -16.32 7.60 8.06
CA ASN A 87 -17.61 6.96 8.28
C ASN A 87 -17.46 5.44 8.37
N LEU A 88 -17.92 4.84 9.47
CA LEU A 88 -17.80 3.39 9.71
C LEU A 88 -18.48 2.54 8.64
N ASN A 89 -19.65 2.96 8.13
CA ASN A 89 -20.33 2.21 7.08
C ASN A 89 -19.52 2.20 5.78
N PHE A 90 -18.85 3.31 5.46
CA PHE A 90 -17.96 3.39 4.32
C PHE A 90 -16.75 2.45 4.48
N LEU A 91 -16.15 2.42 5.68
CA LEU A 91 -15.02 1.51 5.98
C LEU A 91 -15.46 0.04 5.99
N HIS A 92 -16.66 -0.27 6.48
CA HIS A 92 -17.20 -1.63 6.41
C HIS A 92 -17.44 -2.06 4.95
N GLN A 93 -17.90 -1.14 4.08
CA GLN A 93 -18.05 -1.44 2.66
C GLN A 93 -16.69 -1.71 2.03
N TYR A 94 -15.68 -0.86 2.29
CA TYR A 94 -14.30 -1.09 1.83
C TYR A 94 -13.78 -2.48 2.23
N THR A 95 -14.04 -2.93 3.46
CA THR A 95 -13.62 -4.28 3.89
C THR A 95 -14.27 -5.39 3.06
N LYS A 96 -15.53 -5.22 2.62
CA LYS A 96 -16.20 -6.17 1.72
C LYS A 96 -15.60 -6.14 0.32
N ASP A 97 -15.37 -4.92 -0.20
CA ASP A 97 -14.79 -4.72 -1.53
C ASP A 97 -13.38 -5.33 -1.64
N VAL A 98 -12.56 -5.20 -0.58
CA VAL A 98 -11.24 -5.86 -0.49
C VAL A 98 -11.36 -7.39 -0.53
N LYS A 99 -12.29 -7.97 0.24
CA LYS A 99 -12.50 -9.43 0.25
C LYS A 99 -12.97 -9.95 -1.11
N GLU A 100 -13.86 -9.23 -1.76
CA GLU A 100 -14.34 -9.56 -3.10
C GLU A 100 -13.19 -9.48 -4.11
N HIS A 101 -12.41 -8.41 -4.08
CA HIS A 101 -11.23 -8.25 -4.93
C HIS A 101 -10.20 -9.38 -4.75
N ILE A 102 -9.90 -9.78 -3.52
CA ILE A 102 -9.02 -10.91 -3.23
C ILE A 102 -9.60 -12.23 -3.79
N SER A 103 -10.90 -12.45 -3.58
CA SER A 103 -11.58 -13.65 -4.12
C SER A 103 -11.50 -13.71 -5.65
N ASP A 104 -11.73 -12.59 -6.31
CA ASP A 104 -11.70 -12.53 -7.79
C ASP A 104 -10.26 -12.66 -8.31
N PHE A 105 -9.29 -12.06 -7.63
CA PHE A 105 -7.87 -12.28 -7.92
C PHE A 105 -7.50 -13.76 -7.81
N ASN A 106 -7.86 -14.43 -6.74
CA ASN A 106 -7.55 -15.85 -6.55
C ASN A 106 -8.18 -16.71 -7.66
N LYS A 107 -9.43 -16.48 -8.03
CA LYS A 107 -10.06 -17.18 -9.16
C LYS A 107 -9.29 -16.96 -10.46
N MET A 108 -8.87 -15.73 -10.73
CA MET A 108 -8.05 -15.41 -11.90
C MET A 108 -6.70 -16.13 -11.84
N PHE A 109 -6.01 -16.05 -10.71
CA PHE A 109 -4.68 -16.62 -10.51
C PHE A 109 -4.69 -18.14 -10.72
N TYR A 110 -5.58 -18.87 -10.05
CA TYR A 110 -5.68 -20.33 -10.18
C TYR A 110 -6.13 -20.79 -11.57
N ASN A 111 -6.82 -19.94 -12.33
CA ASN A 111 -7.15 -20.23 -13.73
C ASN A 111 -5.97 -20.02 -14.69
N LEU A 112 -4.89 -19.38 -14.27
CA LEU A 112 -3.69 -19.26 -15.11
C LEU A 112 -3.06 -20.63 -15.40
N GLY A 113 -3.10 -21.56 -14.42
CA GLY A 113 -2.59 -22.93 -14.54
C GLY A 113 -1.13 -22.99 -15.00
N LYS A 114 -0.29 -22.03 -14.57
CA LYS A 114 1.03 -21.77 -15.12
C LYS A 114 2.07 -21.68 -14.01
N ASN A 115 3.33 -21.93 -14.40
CA ASN A 115 4.47 -21.75 -13.51
C ASN A 115 4.73 -20.26 -13.28
N VAL A 116 4.55 -19.81 -12.05
CA VAL A 116 4.62 -18.40 -11.65
C VAL A 116 5.85 -18.17 -10.79
N ILE A 117 6.58 -17.10 -11.09
CA ILE A 117 7.57 -16.51 -10.16
C ILE A 117 7.18 -15.09 -9.78
N GLY A 118 7.72 -14.60 -8.67
CA GLY A 118 7.55 -13.22 -8.23
C GLY A 118 8.75 -12.32 -8.56
N TYR A 119 8.52 -11.02 -8.61
CA TYR A 119 9.56 -10.01 -8.65
C TYR A 119 9.31 -8.93 -7.60
N GLY A 120 10.32 -8.67 -6.72
CA GLY A 120 10.29 -7.67 -5.66
C GLY A 120 9.72 -8.18 -4.34
N ALA A 121 10.55 -8.71 -3.44
CA ALA A 121 10.17 -9.22 -2.12
C ALA A 121 10.00 -8.08 -1.10
N SER A 122 9.11 -7.13 -1.36
CA SER A 122 8.81 -6.00 -0.48
C SER A 122 7.93 -6.41 0.72
N GLY A 123 7.79 -5.53 1.72
CA GLY A 123 6.84 -5.74 2.83
C GLY A 123 5.40 -5.93 2.34
N ARG A 124 5.02 -5.24 1.26
CA ARG A 124 3.72 -5.37 0.60
C ARG A 124 3.50 -6.75 -0.02
N ALA A 125 4.55 -7.34 -0.61
CA ALA A 125 4.47 -8.70 -1.16
C ALA A 125 4.07 -9.71 -0.09
N GLY A 126 4.63 -9.62 1.13
CA GLY A 126 4.25 -10.47 2.25
C GLY A 126 2.78 -10.33 2.65
N ILE A 127 2.27 -9.09 2.70
CA ILE A 127 0.84 -8.84 2.97
C ILE A 127 -0.03 -9.38 1.85
N PHE A 128 0.36 -9.13 0.59
CA PHE A 128 -0.39 -9.61 -0.56
C PHE A 128 -0.53 -11.13 -0.53
N CYS A 129 0.58 -11.86 -0.43
CA CYS A 129 0.56 -13.33 -0.37
C CYS A 129 -0.20 -13.85 0.85
N SER A 130 -0.05 -13.21 2.02
CA SER A 130 -0.79 -13.60 3.23
C SER A 130 -2.31 -13.42 3.10
N MET A 131 -2.76 -12.36 2.45
CA MET A 131 -4.19 -12.07 2.26
C MET A 131 -4.81 -12.90 1.14
N THR A 132 -4.04 -13.25 0.12
CA THR A 132 -4.45 -14.10 -1.00
C THR A 132 -4.21 -15.58 -0.75
N GLU A 133 -3.57 -15.94 0.37
CA GLU A 133 -3.21 -17.30 0.75
C GLU A 133 -2.25 -17.98 -0.24
N LEU A 134 -1.50 -17.18 -1.05
CA LEU A 134 -0.48 -17.71 -1.95
C LEU A 134 0.79 -18.10 -1.19
N ASP A 135 1.34 -19.27 -1.53
CA ASP A 135 2.59 -19.76 -0.94
C ASP A 135 3.53 -20.39 -1.99
N VAL A 136 4.46 -21.24 -1.56
CA VAL A 136 5.46 -21.85 -2.42
C VAL A 136 4.87 -22.87 -3.41
N ASP A 137 3.67 -23.36 -3.19
CA ASP A 137 2.97 -24.26 -4.13
C ASP A 137 2.37 -23.44 -5.31
N ASP A 138 2.21 -22.12 -5.13
CA ASP A 138 1.64 -21.21 -6.12
C ASP A 138 2.70 -20.36 -6.83
N ILE A 139 3.72 -19.89 -6.07
CA ILE A 139 4.83 -19.06 -6.56
C ILE A 139 6.13 -19.73 -6.17
N GLU A 140 6.88 -20.22 -7.15
CA GLU A 140 8.07 -21.03 -6.93
C GLU A 140 9.17 -20.28 -6.16
N PHE A 141 9.43 -19.01 -6.53
CA PHE A 141 10.34 -18.10 -5.84
C PHE A 141 10.07 -16.64 -6.21
N ILE A 142 10.66 -15.72 -5.45
CA ILE A 142 10.63 -14.27 -5.76
C ILE A 142 12.05 -13.78 -5.99
N VAL A 143 12.27 -13.11 -7.11
CA VAL A 143 13.53 -12.42 -7.41
C VAL A 143 13.55 -11.05 -6.73
N ASP A 144 14.62 -10.74 -6.03
CA ASP A 144 14.81 -9.42 -5.42
C ASP A 144 16.25 -8.95 -5.59
N GLU A 145 16.44 -7.67 -5.91
CA GLU A 145 17.76 -7.06 -6.12
C GLU A 145 18.56 -6.85 -4.83
N SER A 146 17.87 -6.90 -3.67
CA SER A 146 18.52 -6.68 -2.40
C SER A 146 19.31 -7.91 -1.91
N PRO A 147 20.64 -7.83 -1.81
CA PRO A 147 21.43 -8.95 -1.30
C PRO A 147 21.10 -9.31 0.17
N GLN A 148 20.42 -8.41 0.88
CA GLN A 148 19.99 -8.67 2.27
C GLN A 148 18.74 -9.55 2.33
N ARG A 149 17.99 -9.67 1.25
CA ARG A 149 16.77 -10.50 1.15
C ARG A 149 17.04 -11.85 0.51
N ALA A 150 17.98 -11.93 -0.43
CA ALA A 150 18.35 -13.17 -1.09
C ALA A 150 18.75 -14.27 -0.06
N GLY A 151 18.34 -15.49 -0.31
CA GLY A 151 18.54 -16.65 0.57
C GLY A 151 17.60 -16.68 1.79
N ARG A 152 16.60 -15.80 1.86
CA ARG A 152 15.54 -15.78 2.87
C ARG A 152 14.20 -16.22 2.28
N TYR A 153 13.18 -16.19 3.12
CA TYR A 153 11.79 -16.46 2.70
C TYR A 153 10.96 -15.18 2.83
N LEU A 154 9.97 -15.03 1.93
CA LEU A 154 8.99 -13.96 2.07
C LEU A 154 8.22 -14.13 3.38
N SER A 155 8.10 -13.03 4.12
CA SER A 155 7.48 -13.02 5.45
C SER A 155 6.04 -13.56 5.40
N GLY A 156 5.70 -14.47 6.29
CA GLY A 156 4.38 -15.11 6.37
C GLY A 156 4.13 -16.24 5.39
N THR A 157 5.11 -16.55 4.52
CA THR A 157 5.04 -17.63 3.52
C THR A 157 6.27 -18.53 3.59
N LYS A 158 6.31 -19.55 2.73
CA LYS A 158 7.51 -20.36 2.49
C LYS A 158 8.17 -20.05 1.14
N ILE A 159 7.75 -19.00 0.46
CA ILE A 159 8.28 -18.63 -0.85
C ILE A 159 9.73 -18.16 -0.70
N PRO A 160 10.72 -18.81 -1.31
CA PRO A 160 12.12 -18.42 -1.21
C PRO A 160 12.38 -17.13 -2.00
N ILE A 161 13.30 -16.31 -1.50
CA ILE A 161 13.78 -15.11 -2.17
C ILE A 161 15.15 -15.40 -2.75
N VAL A 162 15.32 -15.15 -4.05
CA VAL A 162 16.55 -15.37 -4.80
C VAL A 162 17.05 -14.07 -5.43
N ASP A 163 18.34 -13.98 -5.74
CA ASP A 163 18.92 -12.90 -6.50
C ASP A 163 18.89 -13.15 -8.02
N PHE A 164 19.30 -12.16 -8.79
CA PHE A 164 19.38 -12.30 -10.25
C PHE A 164 20.42 -13.33 -10.72
N GLU A 165 21.48 -13.58 -9.94
CA GLU A 165 22.49 -14.57 -10.31
C GLU A 165 21.87 -15.97 -10.35
N HIS A 166 20.90 -16.23 -9.49
CA HIS A 166 20.15 -17.49 -9.48
C HIS A 166 19.44 -17.75 -10.84
N LEU A 167 18.87 -16.72 -11.45
CA LEU A 167 18.22 -16.83 -12.76
C LEU A 167 19.22 -17.09 -13.90
N GLN A 168 20.45 -16.58 -13.80
CA GLN A 168 21.48 -16.77 -14.82
C GLN A 168 22.10 -18.16 -14.78
N ILE A 169 22.18 -18.77 -13.58
CA ILE A 169 22.74 -20.10 -13.39
C ILE A 169 21.77 -21.20 -13.91
N THR A 170 20.48 -20.89 -13.95
CA THR A 170 19.42 -21.83 -14.26
C THR A 170 18.66 -21.42 -15.52
N ASN A 171 19.35 -21.40 -16.68
CA ASN A 171 18.70 -21.13 -17.97
C ASN A 171 17.45 -22.01 -18.19
N ASP A 172 17.48 -23.26 -17.70
CA ASP A 172 16.34 -24.19 -17.79
C ASP A 172 15.12 -23.76 -16.99
N ILE A 173 15.27 -22.93 -15.93
CA ILE A 173 14.14 -22.40 -15.15
C ILE A 173 13.39 -21.35 -15.95
N MET A 174 14.09 -20.42 -16.61
CA MET A 174 13.45 -19.34 -17.38
C MET A 174 12.61 -19.89 -18.54
N ASP A 175 13.05 -20.99 -19.16
CA ASP A 175 12.30 -21.62 -20.26
C ASP A 175 10.99 -22.27 -19.80
N ASN A 176 10.83 -22.52 -18.50
CA ASN A 176 9.64 -23.11 -17.90
C ASN A 176 8.73 -22.09 -17.19
N ILE A 177 9.13 -20.82 -17.07
CA ILE A 177 8.32 -19.77 -16.43
C ILE A 177 7.35 -19.20 -17.45
N ASP A 178 6.08 -19.27 -17.13
CA ASP A 178 5.01 -18.70 -17.95
C ASP A 178 4.63 -17.27 -17.51
N VAL A 179 4.72 -16.98 -16.22
CA VAL A 179 4.24 -15.71 -15.65
C VAL A 179 5.23 -15.17 -14.61
N ILE A 180 5.52 -13.86 -14.69
CA ILE A 180 6.23 -13.12 -13.64
C ILE A 180 5.24 -12.20 -12.96
N PHE A 181 4.98 -12.44 -11.67
CA PHE A 181 4.11 -11.58 -10.87
C PHE A 181 4.92 -10.45 -10.22
N ILE A 182 4.64 -9.20 -10.59
CA ILE A 182 5.40 -8.05 -10.11
C ILE A 182 4.76 -7.50 -8.85
N PHE A 183 5.41 -7.68 -7.69
CA PHE A 183 5.01 -7.10 -6.41
C PHE A 183 5.49 -5.67 -6.21
N ALA A 184 6.63 -5.31 -6.81
CA ALA A 184 7.24 -3.97 -6.73
C ALA A 184 6.77 -3.11 -7.93
N TRP A 185 5.51 -2.67 -7.91
CA TRP A 185 4.87 -1.95 -9.03
C TRP A 185 4.87 -0.42 -8.88
N ASN A 186 5.49 0.15 -7.82
CA ASN A 186 5.58 1.61 -7.55
C ASN A 186 6.95 2.02 -7.01
#